data_8bc919f7e1db0cc5cf9e81daa3d3f978
#
_entry.id   8bc919f7e1db0cc5cf9e81daa3d3f978
#
_cell.length_a   1.000
_cell.length_b   1.000
_cell.length_c   1.000
_cell.angle_alpha   90.00
_cell.angle_beta   90.00
_cell.angle_gamma   90.00
#
_symmetry.space_group_name_H-M   'P 1'
#
loop_
_entity.id
_entity.type
_entity.pdbx_description
1 polymer ?
#
loop_
_entity_poly.entity_id
_entity_poly.type
_entity_poly.pdbx_seq_one_letter_code
_entity_poly.pdbx_strand_id
1 'polypeptide(L)'
;MDKLIQTTAAILAGIASFMWGGMDGLLYALISFMILDYITGCLVAIVKKELSSKIGFKGIAKKVLIMALVAVGHILDTHILGGGAFCRSAVIGFYIANEGISILENAGELSIPLPKKLIAVLKQLKSKDDEESEDDKHDSDS
;
A
#
# COMPACT_ATOMS: atom_id res chain seq x y z
N MET A 1 19.06 26.32 -14.82
CA MET A 1 18.23 25.10 -14.88
C MET A 1 18.41 24.22 -13.62
N ASP A 2 19.60 24.02 -13.15
CA ASP A 2 19.88 23.18 -11.98
C ASP A 2 19.26 23.68 -10.67
N LYS A 3 19.29 25.00 -10.43
CA LYS A 3 18.64 25.60 -9.25
C LYS A 3 17.13 25.45 -9.27
N LEU A 4 16.50 25.57 -10.43
CA LEU A 4 15.06 25.40 -10.57
C LEU A 4 14.66 23.94 -10.30
N ILE A 5 15.41 22.99 -10.82
CA ILE A 5 15.20 21.55 -10.59
C ILE A 5 15.38 21.23 -9.10
N GLN A 6 16.44 21.73 -8.48
CA GLN A 6 16.70 21.52 -7.04
C GLN A 6 15.60 22.12 -6.16
N THR A 7 15.15 23.33 -6.47
CA THR A 7 14.06 23.98 -5.72
C THR A 7 12.75 23.23 -5.89
N THR A 8 12.41 22.81 -7.09
CA THR A 8 11.19 22.02 -7.35
C THR A 8 11.25 20.67 -6.63
N ALA A 9 12.38 19.98 -6.68
CA ALA A 9 12.57 18.73 -5.98
C ALA A 9 12.47 18.90 -4.45
N ALA A 10 13.02 19.96 -3.89
CA ALA A 10 12.93 20.26 -2.46
C ALA A 10 11.49 20.55 -2.03
N ILE A 11 10.72 21.29 -2.82
CA ILE A 11 9.29 21.56 -2.55
C ILE A 11 8.49 20.26 -2.58
N LEU A 12 8.67 19.42 -3.60
CA LEU A 12 7.99 18.15 -3.73
C LEU A 12 8.34 17.19 -2.57
N ALA A 13 9.62 17.14 -2.19
CA ALA A 13 10.07 16.36 -1.04
C ALA A 13 9.46 16.86 0.28
N GLY A 14 9.35 18.19 0.43
CA GLY A 14 8.70 18.80 1.59
C GLY A 14 7.21 18.46 1.68
N ILE A 15 6.49 18.54 0.58
CA ILE A 15 5.08 18.15 0.51
C ILE A 15 4.92 16.64 0.83
N ALA A 16 5.75 15.80 0.22
CA ALA A 16 5.73 14.37 0.46
C ALA A 16 6.02 14.04 1.94
N SER A 17 7.01 14.68 2.54
CA SER A 17 7.32 14.49 3.96
C SER A 17 6.17 14.93 4.87
N PHE A 18 5.53 16.05 4.56
CA PHE A 18 4.38 16.55 5.31
C PHE A 18 3.18 15.59 5.23
N MET A 19 2.89 15.05 4.04
CA MET A 19 1.74 14.18 3.83
C MET A 19 1.95 12.76 4.36
N TRP A 20 3.13 12.18 4.18
CA TRP A 20 3.40 10.76 4.47
C TRP A 20 4.40 10.53 5.61
N GLY A 21 4.92 11.55 6.23
CA GLY A 21 5.86 11.44 7.36
C GLY A 21 7.29 11.07 6.96
N GLY A 22 7.62 11.20 5.69
CA GLY A 22 8.95 10.87 5.17
C GLY A 22 9.06 9.46 4.60
N MET A 23 10.17 9.22 3.90
CA MET A 23 10.46 7.95 3.22
C MET A 23 11.22 7.02 4.17
N ASP A 24 10.50 6.15 4.85
CA ASP A 24 11.06 5.10 5.71
C ASP A 24 10.94 3.71 5.08
N GLY A 25 11.45 2.68 5.78
CA GLY A 25 11.42 1.31 5.30
C GLY A 25 10.01 0.76 5.04
N LEU A 26 9.02 1.14 5.85
CA LEU A 26 7.64 0.72 5.67
C LEU A 26 7.02 1.32 4.41
N LEU A 27 7.18 2.62 4.20
CA LEU A 27 6.66 3.29 3.01
C LEU A 27 7.36 2.80 1.74
N TYR A 28 8.67 2.59 1.81
CA TYR A 28 9.44 2.00 0.72
C TYR A 28 8.91 0.60 0.34
N ALA A 29 8.67 -0.25 1.33
CA ALA A 29 8.12 -1.59 1.10
C ALA A 29 6.73 -1.53 0.47
N LEU A 30 5.83 -0.66 0.97
CA LEU A 30 4.50 -0.49 0.41
C LEU A 30 4.54 -0.05 -1.06
N ILE A 31 5.32 0.99 -1.38
CA ILE A 31 5.45 1.48 -2.75
C ILE A 31 6.01 0.39 -3.66
N SER A 32 7.03 -0.33 -3.20
CA SER A 32 7.61 -1.44 -3.96
C SER A 32 6.58 -2.54 -4.24
N PHE A 33 5.79 -2.92 -3.25
CA PHE A 33 4.72 -3.93 -3.43
C PHE A 33 3.61 -3.46 -4.37
N MET A 34 3.23 -2.18 -4.28
CA MET A 34 2.25 -1.61 -5.21
C MET A 34 2.74 -1.63 -6.67
N ILE A 35 4.02 -1.32 -6.87
CA ILE A 35 4.64 -1.38 -8.22
C ILE A 35 4.67 -2.82 -8.72
N LEU A 36 5.11 -3.77 -7.89
CA LEU A 36 5.17 -5.18 -8.25
C LEU A 36 3.78 -5.77 -8.53
N ASP A 37 2.80 -5.44 -7.71
CA ASP A 37 1.41 -5.86 -7.94
C ASP A 37 0.88 -5.33 -9.27
N TYR A 38 1.13 -4.06 -9.57
CA TYR A 38 0.70 -3.46 -10.84
C TYR A 38 1.37 -4.15 -12.04
N ILE A 39 2.68 -4.36 -11.99
CA ILE A 39 3.44 -5.04 -13.05
C ILE A 39 2.94 -6.47 -13.24
N THR A 40 2.82 -7.24 -12.17
CA THR A 40 2.35 -8.63 -12.25
C THR A 40 0.91 -8.73 -12.72
N GLY A 41 0.04 -7.82 -12.30
CA GLY A 41 -1.33 -7.72 -12.80
C GLY A 41 -1.40 -7.41 -14.30
N CYS A 42 -0.57 -6.50 -14.78
CA CYS A 42 -0.45 -6.22 -16.22
C CYS A 42 0.05 -7.43 -17.00
N LEU A 43 1.03 -8.17 -16.47
CA LEU A 43 1.54 -9.40 -17.10
C LEU A 43 0.44 -10.45 -17.23
N VAL A 44 -0.35 -10.67 -16.19
CA VAL A 44 -1.51 -11.58 -16.23
C VAL A 44 -2.51 -11.14 -17.32
N ALA A 45 -2.85 -9.85 -17.34
CA ALA A 45 -3.78 -9.31 -18.32
C ALA A 45 -3.27 -9.45 -19.77
N ILE A 46 -1.96 -9.27 -20.00
CA ILE A 46 -1.34 -9.48 -21.31
C ILE A 46 -1.42 -10.94 -21.72
N VAL A 47 -1.08 -11.88 -20.85
CA VAL A 47 -1.12 -13.32 -21.13
C VAL A 47 -2.55 -13.78 -21.42
N LYS A 48 -3.53 -13.28 -20.68
CA LYS A 48 -4.95 -13.58 -20.88
C LYS A 48 -5.60 -12.78 -22.01
N LYS A 49 -4.87 -11.88 -22.66
CA LYS A 49 -5.38 -10.99 -23.72
C LYS A 49 -6.54 -10.09 -23.26
N GLU A 50 -6.54 -9.68 -22.01
CA GLU A 50 -7.57 -8.86 -21.38
C GLU A 50 -7.08 -7.44 -21.05
N LEU A 51 -5.85 -7.08 -21.43
CA LEU A 51 -5.27 -5.77 -21.12
C LEU A 51 -6.05 -4.66 -21.82
N SER A 52 -6.50 -3.69 -21.03
CA SER A 52 -7.19 -2.49 -21.51
C SER A 52 -6.77 -1.26 -20.72
N SER A 53 -6.97 -0.08 -21.31
CA SER A 53 -6.74 1.19 -20.63
C SER A 53 -7.58 1.34 -19.37
N LYS A 54 -8.79 0.81 -19.37
CA LYS A 54 -9.73 0.81 -18.23
C LYS A 54 -9.16 0.01 -17.05
N ILE A 55 -8.62 -1.19 -17.29
CA ILE A 55 -8.00 -2.04 -16.26
C ILE A 55 -6.76 -1.37 -15.70
N GLY A 56 -5.89 -0.83 -16.57
CA GLY A 56 -4.69 -0.11 -16.14
C GLY A 56 -5.00 1.14 -15.30
N PHE A 57 -5.97 1.94 -15.72
CA PHE A 57 -6.40 3.12 -14.98
C PHE A 57 -7.00 2.77 -13.61
N LYS A 58 -7.85 1.76 -13.53
CA LYS A 58 -8.43 1.28 -12.26
C LYS A 58 -7.35 0.84 -11.28
N GLY A 59 -6.32 0.15 -11.74
CA GLY A 59 -5.19 -0.26 -10.91
C GLY A 59 -4.42 0.93 -10.35
N ILE A 60 -4.12 1.93 -11.17
CA ILE A 60 -3.45 3.16 -10.74
C ILE A 60 -4.31 3.96 -9.75
N ALA A 61 -5.61 4.12 -10.05
CA ALA A 61 -6.54 4.84 -9.18
C ALA A 61 -6.62 4.20 -7.79
N LYS A 62 -6.66 2.88 -7.70
CA LYS A 62 -6.63 2.15 -6.43
C LYS A 62 -5.36 2.45 -5.64
N LYS A 63 -4.20 2.49 -6.27
CA LYS A 63 -2.91 2.77 -5.62
C LYS A 63 -2.80 4.22 -5.16
N VAL A 64 -3.36 5.16 -5.90
CA VAL A 64 -3.48 6.56 -5.45
C VAL A 64 -4.35 6.64 -4.18
N LEU A 65 -5.46 5.92 -4.12
CA LEU A 65 -6.30 5.86 -2.91
C LEU A 65 -5.58 5.24 -1.71
N ILE A 66 -4.78 4.19 -1.92
CA ILE A 66 -3.94 3.62 -0.85
C ILE A 66 -2.99 4.67 -0.29
N MET A 67 -2.31 5.43 -1.14
CA MET A 67 -1.43 6.51 -0.71
C MET A 67 -2.20 7.63 0.03
N ALA A 68 -3.41 7.94 -0.40
CA ALA A 68 -4.27 8.88 0.32
C ALA A 68 -4.62 8.39 1.73
N LEU A 69 -4.88 7.09 1.91
CA LEU A 69 -5.16 6.50 3.23
C LEU A 69 -3.93 6.49 4.14
N VAL A 70 -2.74 6.27 3.59
CA VAL A 70 -1.47 6.44 4.33
C VAL A 70 -1.32 7.88 4.84
N ALA A 71 -1.62 8.86 3.99
CA ALA A 71 -1.60 10.27 4.37
C ALA A 71 -2.62 10.58 5.48
N VAL A 72 -3.83 10.02 5.41
CA VAL A 72 -4.83 10.14 6.48
C VAL A 72 -4.28 9.57 7.78
N GLY A 73 -3.70 8.39 7.78
CA GLY A 73 -3.07 7.79 8.96
C GLY A 73 -1.98 8.69 9.57
N HIS A 74 -1.11 9.24 8.73
CA HIS A 74 -0.06 10.16 9.19
C HIS A 74 -0.63 11.46 9.79
N ILE A 75 -1.65 12.04 9.18
CA ILE A 75 -2.30 13.25 9.68
C ILE A 75 -2.98 12.99 11.03
N LEU A 76 -3.66 11.85 11.19
CA LEU A 76 -4.25 11.44 12.46
C LEU A 76 -3.19 11.31 13.55
N ASP A 77 -2.09 10.62 13.28
CA ASP A 77 -1.00 10.47 14.25
C ASP A 77 -0.40 11.81 14.65
N THR A 78 -0.15 12.69 13.71
CA THR A 78 0.58 13.95 13.93
C THR A 78 -0.28 15.02 14.58
N HIS A 79 -1.52 15.21 14.11
CA HIS A 79 -2.37 16.35 14.47
C HIS A 79 -3.48 16.01 15.47
N ILE A 80 -3.88 14.76 15.61
CA ILE A 80 -4.97 14.34 16.48
C ILE A 80 -4.45 13.54 17.66
N LEU A 81 -3.58 12.56 17.42
CA LEU A 81 -3.06 11.68 18.47
C LEU A 81 -1.79 12.21 19.16
N GLY A 82 -1.28 13.37 18.77
CA GLY A 82 -0.17 14.03 19.42
C GLY A 82 1.22 13.49 19.07
N GLY A 83 1.35 12.69 18.02
CA GLY A 83 2.61 12.16 17.52
C GLY A 83 2.64 10.64 17.43
N GLY A 84 3.80 10.09 17.06
CA GLY A 84 3.95 8.68 16.80
C GLY A 84 3.61 8.31 15.36
N ALA A 85 3.45 7.02 15.11
CA ALA A 85 3.20 6.48 13.77
C ALA A 85 2.25 5.27 13.79
N PHE A 86 1.35 5.20 14.77
CA PHE A 86 0.49 4.03 14.96
C PHE A 86 -0.49 3.84 13.80
N CYS A 87 -1.30 4.88 13.50
CA CYS A 87 -2.29 4.80 12.41
C CYS A 87 -1.62 4.65 11.04
N ARG A 88 -0.57 5.42 10.80
CA ARG A 88 0.22 5.33 9.57
C ARG A 88 0.78 3.92 9.37
N SER A 89 1.41 3.35 10.40
CA SER A 89 2.00 2.01 10.33
C SER A 89 0.95 0.92 10.16
N ALA A 90 -0.20 1.04 10.80
CA ALA A 90 -1.33 0.12 10.65
C ALA A 90 -1.85 0.11 9.20
N VAL A 91 -2.08 1.28 8.62
CA VAL A 91 -2.51 1.41 7.22
C VAL A 91 -1.48 0.81 6.26
N ILE A 92 -0.21 1.15 6.44
CA ILE A 92 0.87 0.62 5.58
C ILE A 92 0.96 -0.91 5.71
N GLY A 93 0.96 -1.45 6.92
CA GLY A 93 1.03 -2.89 7.17
C GLY A 93 -0.12 -3.66 6.54
N PHE A 94 -1.35 -3.14 6.68
CA PHE A 94 -2.53 -3.71 6.04
C PHE A 94 -2.38 -3.79 4.52
N TYR A 95 -1.96 -2.70 3.88
CA TYR A 95 -1.82 -2.69 2.42
C TYR A 95 -0.60 -3.44 1.92
N ILE A 96 0.52 -3.52 2.66
CA ILE A 96 1.63 -4.43 2.33
C ILE A 96 1.11 -5.88 2.25
N ALA A 97 0.32 -6.31 3.22
CA ALA A 97 -0.27 -7.65 3.22
C ALA A 97 -1.20 -7.86 2.01
N ASN A 98 -2.09 -6.91 1.74
CA ASN A 98 -3.02 -7.01 0.60
C ASN A 98 -2.30 -7.00 -0.75
N GLU A 99 -1.35 -6.10 -0.97
CA GLU A 99 -0.57 -6.05 -2.20
C GLU A 99 0.29 -7.31 -2.37
N GLY A 100 0.88 -7.82 -1.29
CA GLY A 100 1.63 -9.08 -1.30
C GLY A 100 0.76 -10.28 -1.67
N ILE A 101 -0.44 -10.40 -1.12
CA ILE A 101 -1.41 -11.44 -1.49
C ILE A 101 -1.81 -11.31 -2.96
N SER A 102 -2.06 -10.10 -3.43
CA SER A 102 -2.40 -9.84 -4.82
C SER A 102 -1.27 -10.25 -5.78
N ILE A 103 -0.01 -9.99 -5.44
CA ILE A 103 1.15 -10.45 -6.21
C ILE A 103 1.17 -11.99 -6.29
N LEU A 104 0.91 -12.67 -5.17
CA LEU A 104 0.84 -14.15 -5.15
C LEU A 104 -0.32 -14.68 -5.99
N GLU A 105 -1.48 -14.04 -5.93
CA GLU A 105 -2.62 -14.39 -6.78
C GLU A 105 -2.27 -14.23 -8.27
N ASN A 106 -1.63 -13.13 -8.64
CA ASN A 106 -1.16 -12.89 -10.00
C ASN A 106 -0.17 -13.98 -10.45
N ALA A 107 0.77 -14.37 -9.60
CA ALA A 107 1.70 -15.46 -9.89
C ALA A 107 0.97 -16.81 -10.05
N GLY A 108 -0.01 -17.09 -9.21
CA GLY A 108 -0.87 -18.28 -9.29
C GLY A 108 -1.67 -18.36 -10.59
N GLU A 109 -2.14 -17.23 -11.09
CA GLU A 109 -2.85 -17.13 -12.39
C GLU A 109 -1.99 -17.58 -13.59
N LEU A 110 -0.67 -17.46 -13.48
CA LEU A 110 0.29 -17.93 -14.48
C LEU A 110 0.89 -19.30 -14.13
N SER A 111 0.31 -20.02 -13.17
CA SER A 111 0.72 -21.35 -12.73
C SER A 111 2.14 -21.43 -12.17
N ILE A 112 2.64 -20.34 -11.60
CA ILE A 112 3.94 -20.30 -10.93
C ILE A 112 3.79 -20.92 -9.53
N PRO A 113 4.66 -21.89 -9.14
CA PRO A 113 4.62 -22.47 -7.79
C PRO A 113 4.92 -21.40 -6.72
N LEU A 114 4.13 -21.39 -5.65
CA LEU A 114 4.24 -20.39 -4.59
C LEU A 114 4.88 -20.96 -3.32
N PRO A 115 5.81 -20.23 -2.66
CA PRO A 115 6.36 -20.64 -1.39
C PRO A 115 5.28 -20.64 -0.29
N LYS A 116 5.01 -21.79 0.32
CA LYS A 116 3.97 -21.93 1.37
C LYS A 116 4.22 -21.04 2.58
N LYS A 117 5.48 -20.85 2.98
CA LYS A 117 5.85 -19.97 4.09
C LYS A 117 5.50 -18.51 3.83
N LEU A 118 5.72 -18.02 2.61
CA LEU A 118 5.38 -16.67 2.21
C LEU A 118 3.87 -16.44 2.26
N ILE A 119 3.09 -17.37 1.73
CA ILE A 119 1.63 -17.33 1.79
C ILE A 119 1.14 -17.26 3.25
N ALA A 120 1.71 -18.10 4.12
CA ALA A 120 1.34 -18.16 5.54
C ALA A 120 1.62 -16.83 6.25
N VAL A 121 2.78 -16.20 6.02
CA VAL A 121 3.15 -14.91 6.61
C VAL A 121 2.20 -13.80 6.16
N LEU A 122 1.89 -13.71 4.88
CA LEU A 122 1.00 -12.68 4.34
C LEU A 122 -0.45 -12.84 4.82
N LYS A 123 -0.94 -14.09 4.91
CA LYS A 123 -2.26 -14.39 5.47
C LYS A 123 -2.35 -14.06 6.96
N GLN A 124 -1.29 -14.32 7.72
CA GLN A 124 -1.23 -14.01 9.13
C GLN A 124 -1.23 -12.50 9.39
N LEU A 125 -0.55 -11.70 8.57
CA LEU A 125 -0.60 -10.25 8.64
C LEU A 125 -2.03 -9.73 8.40
N LYS A 126 -2.72 -10.27 7.41
CA LYS A 126 -4.09 -9.88 7.09
C LYS A 126 -5.08 -10.22 8.22
N SER A 127 -4.99 -11.42 8.81
CA SER A 127 -5.91 -11.84 9.86
C SER A 127 -5.81 -11.03 11.15
N LYS A 128 -4.61 -10.56 11.50
CA LYS A 128 -4.42 -9.68 12.65
C LYS A 128 -5.14 -8.34 12.49
N ASP A 129 -5.10 -7.78 11.30
CA ASP A 129 -5.77 -6.51 11.01
C ASP A 129 -7.31 -6.66 11.01
N ASP A 130 -7.83 -7.83 10.61
CA ASP A 130 -9.26 -8.13 10.65
C ASP A 130 -9.77 -8.30 12.09
N GLU A 131 -9.01 -8.93 12.99
CA GLU A 131 -9.34 -9.11 14.41
C GLU A 131 -9.35 -7.76 15.15
N GLU A 132 -8.36 -6.88 14.93
CA GLU A 132 -8.33 -5.54 15.53
C GLU A 132 -9.51 -4.67 15.07
N SER A 133 -10.00 -4.85 13.85
CA SER A 133 -11.13 -4.10 13.32
C SER A 133 -12.50 -4.60 13.81
N GLU A 134 -12.61 -5.84 14.29
CA GLU A 134 -13.83 -6.39 14.89
C GLU A 134 -13.95 -6.03 16.36
N ASP A 135 -12.87 -5.99 17.11
CA ASP A 135 -12.86 -5.59 18.52
C ASP A 135 -13.29 -4.11 18.70
N ASP A 136 -12.85 -3.22 17.81
CA ASP A 136 -13.26 -1.80 17.82
C ASP A 136 -14.77 -1.59 17.54
N LYS A 137 -15.42 -2.53 16.86
CA LYS A 137 -16.88 -2.45 16.61
C LYS A 137 -17.71 -2.95 17.79
N HIS A 138 -17.16 -3.81 18.62
CA HIS A 138 -17.89 -4.35 19.75
C HIS A 138 -17.95 -3.39 20.96
N ASP A 139 -16.95 -2.49 21.09
CA ASP A 139 -16.91 -1.47 22.15
C ASP A 139 -17.76 -0.23 21.84
N SER A 140 -18.23 -0.07 20.61
CA SER A 140 -19.07 1.07 20.22
C SER A 140 -20.59 0.84 20.35
N ASP A 141 -21.03 -0.40 20.63
CA ASP A 141 -22.45 -0.76 20.76
C ASP A 141 -22.88 -1.09 22.22
N SER A 142 -22.08 -0.70 23.23
CA SER A 142 -22.44 -0.88 24.64
C SER A 142 -22.62 0.40 25.41
#